data_e43ef1fe3e1da0bc7079f0c334f4229f
#
_entry.id   e43ef1fe3e1da0bc7079f0c334f4229f
#
_cell.length_a   1.000
_cell.length_b   1.000
_cell.length_c   1.000
_cell.angle_alpha   90.00
_cell.angle_beta   90.00
_cell.angle_gamma   90.00
#
_symmetry.space_group_name_H-M   'P 1'
#
loop_
_entity.id
_entity.type
_entity.pdbx_description
1 polymer ?
#
loop_
_entity_poly.entity_id
_entity_poly.type
_entity_poly.pdbx_seq_one_letter_code
_entity_poly.pdbx_strand_id
1 'polypeptide(L)'
;MFKIRTYNAISSKGLSRFPAESYQVSSESADPDGILLRSQKLHSEVMPSSVVAIARAGAGVNNIPVADYTEQGIVVFNTPGANANAVKELIVAALLMGSRDIYGGMNYVQGLTEISDSAEMGKLLEKEKKRFAGAEVQGKTLGVVGLGAIGSMIANLALELGMNVVGYDPAISVEAAWQLSSSVERMDNLEALLARADFITLHVPAIPATKHLINSKTLAGMKATAKIVNFAREEIVSTADIVDALDNGVIAGYITDFPTPELLGRSDVLLMPHIGASTEEAEENCAVMAANQLMDFLENGNIRNSVNYPQIKMARNGGTRITFSNRNVPKVLGSVLSILADSELNVVDMVNKSRN
;
A
#
# COMPACT_ATOMS: atom_id res chain seq x y z
N MET A 1 -32.59 -5.18 6.46
CA MET A 1 -31.89 -4.96 5.19
C MET A 1 -30.92 -3.82 5.42
N PHE A 2 -29.61 -4.06 5.27
CA PHE A 2 -28.58 -3.05 5.42
C PHE A 2 -28.52 -2.13 4.20
N LYS A 3 -28.27 -0.85 4.41
CA LYS A 3 -28.14 0.15 3.35
C LYS A 3 -26.70 0.58 3.22
N ILE A 4 -26.14 0.46 2.02
CA ILE A 4 -24.77 0.85 1.71
C ILE A 4 -24.79 2.03 0.73
N ARG A 5 -24.16 3.16 1.14
CA ARG A 5 -23.90 4.27 0.22
C ARG A 5 -22.54 4.07 -0.43
N THR A 6 -22.49 4.23 -1.76
CA THR A 6 -21.24 4.18 -2.51
C THR A 6 -20.85 5.58 -2.98
N TYR A 7 -19.52 5.84 -2.98
CA TYR A 7 -18.92 7.02 -3.59
C TYR A 7 -17.91 6.60 -4.63
N ASN A 8 -17.83 7.34 -5.71
CA ASN A 8 -17.01 7.06 -6.90
C ASN A 8 -17.46 5.78 -7.65
N ALA A 9 -16.75 5.46 -8.72
CA ALA A 9 -16.92 4.19 -9.40
C ALA A 9 -16.28 3.06 -8.58
N ILE A 10 -17.11 2.17 -8.05
CA ILE A 10 -16.68 0.93 -7.39
C ILE A 10 -16.88 -0.21 -8.37
N SER A 11 -15.88 -1.10 -8.50
CA SER A 11 -15.97 -2.27 -9.38
C SER A 11 -17.23 -3.10 -9.10
N SER A 12 -17.90 -3.51 -10.18
CA SER A 12 -19.08 -4.37 -10.12
C SER A 12 -18.82 -5.69 -9.40
N LYS A 13 -17.60 -6.22 -9.46
CA LYS A 13 -17.20 -7.43 -8.69
C LYS A 13 -17.26 -7.21 -7.18
N GLY A 14 -16.95 -6.01 -6.70
CA GLY A 14 -17.13 -5.64 -5.30
C GLY A 14 -18.61 -5.45 -4.94
N LEU A 15 -19.37 -4.74 -5.78
CA LEU A 15 -20.78 -4.49 -5.55
C LEU A 15 -21.62 -5.78 -5.56
N SER A 16 -21.31 -6.73 -6.42
CA SER A 16 -21.99 -8.04 -6.50
C SER A 16 -21.76 -8.94 -5.26
N ARG A 17 -20.85 -8.56 -4.34
CA ARG A 17 -20.70 -9.26 -3.06
C ARG A 17 -21.86 -9.06 -2.12
N PHE A 18 -22.61 -7.97 -2.25
CA PHE A 18 -23.76 -7.65 -1.41
C PHE A 18 -25.02 -8.39 -1.91
N PRO A 19 -25.53 -9.40 -1.17
CA PRO A 19 -26.75 -10.10 -1.55
C PRO A 19 -27.97 -9.15 -1.53
N ALA A 20 -28.72 -9.10 -2.64
CA ALA A 20 -29.84 -8.15 -2.79
C ALA A 20 -30.99 -8.38 -1.78
N GLU A 21 -31.12 -9.59 -1.25
CA GLU A 21 -32.08 -9.92 -0.19
C GLU A 21 -31.74 -9.30 1.16
N SER A 22 -30.47 -8.98 1.41
CA SER A 22 -29.97 -8.47 2.69
C SER A 22 -29.45 -7.03 2.61
N TYR A 23 -29.10 -6.56 1.43
CA TYR A 23 -28.45 -5.27 1.20
C TYR A 23 -29.14 -4.44 0.11
N GLN A 24 -29.23 -3.15 0.38
CA GLN A 24 -29.58 -2.13 -0.61
C GLN A 24 -28.35 -1.25 -0.84
N VAL A 25 -27.77 -1.31 -2.05
CA VAL A 25 -26.58 -0.53 -2.43
C VAL A 25 -27.00 0.60 -3.37
N SER A 26 -26.70 1.85 -3.00
CA SER A 26 -27.07 3.04 -3.79
C SER A 26 -26.08 4.19 -3.51
N SER A 27 -25.84 5.03 -4.51
CA SER A 27 -25.11 6.30 -4.32
C SER A 27 -25.93 7.37 -3.58
N GLU A 28 -27.26 7.23 -3.54
CA GLU A 28 -28.19 8.23 -3.03
C GLU A 28 -28.85 7.87 -1.69
N SER A 29 -28.39 6.80 -1.03
CA SER A 29 -28.95 6.38 0.26
C SER A 29 -28.87 7.53 1.29
N ALA A 30 -29.97 7.99 1.83
CA ALA A 30 -30.00 9.09 2.82
C ALA A 30 -29.48 8.63 4.19
N ASP A 31 -29.90 7.44 4.64
CA ASP A 31 -29.58 6.85 5.94
C ASP A 31 -28.84 5.51 5.77
N PRO A 32 -27.57 5.52 5.29
CA PRO A 32 -26.82 4.30 5.11
C PRO A 32 -26.29 3.76 6.44
N ASP A 33 -26.25 2.43 6.59
CA ASP A 33 -25.58 1.77 7.70
C ASP A 33 -24.05 1.75 7.49
N GLY A 34 -23.63 1.68 6.22
CA GLY A 34 -22.22 1.67 5.85
C GLY A 34 -21.92 2.46 4.57
N ILE A 35 -20.66 2.85 4.44
CA ILE A 35 -20.15 3.58 3.27
C ILE A 35 -19.05 2.76 2.61
N LEU A 36 -19.11 2.64 1.28
CA LEU A 36 -18.07 2.08 0.44
C LEU A 36 -17.54 3.14 -0.52
N LEU A 37 -16.26 3.47 -0.45
CA LEU A 37 -15.66 4.52 -1.27
C LEU A 37 -14.25 4.14 -1.77
N ARG A 38 -13.75 4.92 -2.73
CA ARG A 38 -12.35 4.83 -3.21
C ARG A 38 -11.58 6.11 -2.94
N SER A 39 -11.82 7.18 -3.71
CA SER A 39 -11.04 8.43 -3.68
C SER A 39 -11.82 9.63 -3.14
N GLN A 40 -13.11 9.51 -2.86
CA GLN A 40 -13.92 10.58 -2.29
C GLN A 40 -13.29 11.13 -1.02
N LYS A 41 -13.14 12.46 -0.93
CA LYS A 41 -12.71 13.15 0.28
C LYS A 41 -13.89 13.34 1.21
N LEU A 42 -13.78 12.86 2.45
CA LEU A 42 -14.84 12.92 3.45
C LEU A 42 -14.62 14.01 4.52
N HIS A 43 -13.54 14.81 4.42
CA HIS A 43 -13.19 15.81 5.43
C HIS A 43 -14.25 16.93 5.63
N SER A 44 -15.07 17.20 4.63
CA SER A 44 -16.16 18.19 4.69
C SER A 44 -17.54 17.55 4.72
N GLU A 45 -17.63 16.24 4.77
CA GLU A 45 -18.91 15.51 4.77
C GLU A 45 -19.46 15.39 6.19
N VAL A 46 -20.74 15.69 6.36
CA VAL A 46 -21.46 15.39 7.60
C VAL A 46 -22.01 13.97 7.50
N MET A 47 -21.51 13.08 8.36
CA MET A 47 -21.95 11.70 8.36
C MET A 47 -23.36 11.58 9.00
N PRO A 48 -24.30 10.87 8.33
CA PRO A 48 -25.54 10.48 8.96
C PRO A 48 -25.27 9.64 10.22
N SER A 49 -26.09 9.83 11.25
CA SER A 49 -25.97 9.09 12.53
C SER A 49 -26.21 7.58 12.40
N SER A 50 -26.76 7.14 11.27
CA SER A 50 -26.94 5.72 10.94
C SER A 50 -25.63 5.02 10.53
N VAL A 51 -24.60 5.76 10.10
CA VAL A 51 -23.34 5.19 9.62
C VAL A 51 -22.56 4.62 10.79
N VAL A 52 -22.29 3.32 10.77
CA VAL A 52 -21.48 2.63 11.76
C VAL A 52 -20.11 2.17 11.20
N ALA A 53 -19.96 2.13 9.88
CA ALA A 53 -18.73 1.70 9.25
C ALA A 53 -18.47 2.38 7.89
N ILE A 54 -17.19 2.57 7.58
CA ILE A 54 -16.71 3.09 6.30
C ILE A 54 -15.63 2.14 5.78
N ALA A 55 -15.78 1.62 4.56
CA ALA A 55 -14.78 0.80 3.90
C ALA A 55 -14.20 1.52 2.68
N ARG A 56 -12.88 1.72 2.68
CA ARG A 56 -12.16 2.26 1.54
C ARG A 56 -11.59 1.14 0.67
N ALA A 57 -11.97 1.11 -0.60
CA ALA A 57 -11.36 0.27 -1.62
C ALA A 57 -9.96 0.82 -1.99
N GLY A 58 -8.97 0.51 -1.17
CA GLY A 58 -7.57 0.94 -1.30
C GLY A 58 -6.82 0.95 0.03
N ALA A 59 -5.49 0.95 -0.01
CA ALA A 59 -4.64 0.83 1.18
C ALA A 59 -4.49 2.14 1.98
N GLY A 60 -4.41 3.31 1.32
CA GLY A 60 -4.30 4.61 2.00
C GLY A 60 -5.65 5.05 2.60
N VAL A 61 -5.63 6.02 3.52
CA VAL A 61 -6.86 6.60 4.13
C VAL A 61 -6.78 8.11 4.31
N ASN A 62 -5.89 8.77 3.59
CA ASN A 62 -5.68 10.22 3.65
C ASN A 62 -6.89 11.07 3.20
N ASN A 63 -7.85 10.45 2.53
CA ASN A 63 -9.11 11.08 2.14
C ASN A 63 -10.23 10.94 3.20
N ILE A 64 -9.95 10.33 4.35
CA ILE A 64 -10.91 10.05 5.42
C ILE A 64 -10.43 10.70 6.72
N PRO A 65 -11.25 11.51 7.41
CA PRO A 65 -10.92 12.08 8.73
C PRO A 65 -11.05 11.01 9.81
N VAL A 66 -10.08 10.09 9.87
CA VAL A 66 -10.13 8.89 10.71
C VAL A 66 -10.28 9.20 12.20
N ALA A 67 -9.63 10.28 12.69
CA ALA A 67 -9.71 10.68 14.09
C ALA A 67 -11.14 11.09 14.48
N ASP A 68 -11.79 11.92 13.65
CA ASP A 68 -13.14 12.43 13.90
C ASP A 68 -14.16 11.28 13.88
N TYR A 69 -14.00 10.33 12.95
CA TYR A 69 -14.90 9.17 12.86
C TYR A 69 -14.67 8.18 14.01
N THR A 70 -13.46 8.12 14.56
CA THR A 70 -13.20 7.35 15.78
C THR A 70 -14.00 7.89 16.97
N GLU A 71 -14.02 9.21 17.16
CA GLU A 71 -14.81 9.85 18.23
C GLU A 71 -16.33 9.67 18.03
N GLN A 72 -16.78 9.51 16.78
CA GLN A 72 -18.18 9.23 16.45
C GLN A 72 -18.55 7.76 16.56
N GLY A 73 -17.61 6.86 16.86
CA GLY A 73 -17.85 5.43 16.95
C GLY A 73 -17.89 4.70 15.60
N ILE A 74 -17.47 5.34 14.51
CA ILE A 74 -17.47 4.77 13.16
C ILE A 74 -16.19 3.98 12.90
N VAL A 75 -16.33 2.72 12.50
CA VAL A 75 -15.19 1.86 12.15
C VAL A 75 -14.74 2.16 10.71
N VAL A 76 -13.45 2.45 10.53
CA VAL A 76 -12.87 2.72 9.21
C VAL A 76 -11.99 1.55 8.78
N PHE A 77 -12.32 0.95 7.65
CA PHE A 77 -11.59 -0.14 7.02
C PHE A 77 -10.81 0.34 5.80
N ASN A 78 -9.64 -0.25 5.58
CA ASN A 78 -8.92 -0.17 4.31
C ASN A 78 -8.66 -1.59 3.75
N THR A 79 -8.01 -1.68 2.59
CA THR A 79 -7.76 -2.96 1.93
C THR A 79 -6.26 -3.20 1.73
N PRO A 80 -5.49 -3.42 2.81
CA PRO A 80 -4.05 -3.62 2.70
C PRO A 80 -3.75 -4.92 1.95
N GLY A 81 -2.82 -4.85 1.01
CA GLY A 81 -2.39 -6.00 0.22
C GLY A 81 -3.28 -6.39 -0.95
N ALA A 82 -4.51 -5.85 -1.08
CA ALA A 82 -5.40 -6.16 -2.20
C ALA A 82 -4.83 -5.73 -3.57
N ASN A 83 -4.00 -4.69 -3.58
CA ASN A 83 -3.28 -4.18 -4.76
C ASN A 83 -1.81 -4.63 -4.82
N ALA A 84 -1.38 -5.57 -3.97
CA ALA A 84 0.03 -5.89 -3.82
C ALA A 84 0.65 -6.43 -5.11
N ASN A 85 -0.10 -7.22 -5.88
CA ASN A 85 0.40 -7.78 -7.14
C ASN A 85 0.68 -6.69 -8.18
N ALA A 86 -0.22 -5.72 -8.35
CA ALA A 86 -0.01 -4.61 -9.29
C ALA A 86 1.25 -3.80 -8.95
N VAL A 87 1.43 -3.45 -7.66
CA VAL A 87 2.65 -2.74 -7.22
C VAL A 87 3.90 -3.58 -7.43
N LYS A 88 3.85 -4.89 -7.14
CA LYS A 88 4.97 -5.82 -7.39
C LYS A 88 5.38 -5.81 -8.86
N GLU A 89 4.43 -5.88 -9.79
CA GLU A 89 4.71 -5.85 -11.23
C GLU A 89 5.35 -4.53 -11.68
N LEU A 90 4.87 -3.40 -11.15
CA LEU A 90 5.48 -2.10 -11.44
C LEU A 90 6.91 -2.00 -10.89
N ILE A 91 7.21 -2.60 -9.72
CA ILE A 91 8.57 -2.65 -9.18
C ILE A 91 9.50 -3.46 -10.09
N VAL A 92 9.03 -4.59 -10.63
CA VAL A 92 9.82 -5.36 -11.62
C VAL A 92 10.14 -4.52 -12.85
N ALA A 93 9.14 -3.82 -13.39
CA ALA A 93 9.37 -2.89 -14.49
C ALA A 93 10.41 -1.81 -14.12
N ALA A 94 10.32 -1.24 -12.91
CA ALA A 94 11.27 -0.26 -12.40
C ALA A 94 12.70 -0.82 -12.29
N LEU A 95 12.88 -2.04 -11.78
CA LEU A 95 14.18 -2.70 -11.70
C LEU A 95 14.80 -2.90 -13.09
N LEU A 96 14.00 -3.34 -14.07
CA LEU A 96 14.47 -3.57 -15.44
C LEU A 96 14.77 -2.26 -16.16
N MET A 97 13.90 -1.25 -16.06
CA MET A 97 14.14 0.09 -16.63
C MET A 97 15.30 0.82 -15.94
N GLY A 98 15.45 0.61 -14.63
CA GLY A 98 16.56 1.15 -13.85
C GLY A 98 17.90 0.47 -14.12
N SER A 99 17.92 -0.75 -14.66
CA SER A 99 19.16 -1.48 -14.97
C SER A 99 19.79 -1.04 -16.29
N ARG A 100 19.00 -0.60 -17.24
CA ARG A 100 19.38 -0.07 -18.55
C ARG A 100 18.51 1.13 -18.88
N ASP A 101 19.01 2.06 -19.68
CA ASP A 101 18.19 3.19 -20.14
C ASP A 101 17.20 2.78 -21.25
N ILE A 102 16.23 1.91 -20.87
CA ILE A 102 15.20 1.42 -21.79
C ILE A 102 14.31 2.58 -22.24
N TYR A 103 13.89 3.43 -21.29
CA TYR A 103 12.99 4.56 -21.57
C TYR A 103 13.65 5.60 -22.49
N GLY A 104 14.90 5.98 -22.20
CA GLY A 104 15.65 6.90 -23.07
C GLY A 104 15.89 6.31 -24.45
N GLY A 105 16.20 5.02 -24.54
CA GLY A 105 16.36 4.30 -25.82
C GLY A 105 15.07 4.30 -26.65
N MET A 106 13.92 4.01 -26.01
CA MET A 106 12.62 4.07 -26.71
C MET A 106 12.27 5.46 -27.20
N ASN A 107 12.45 6.49 -26.36
CA ASN A 107 12.20 7.88 -26.77
C ASN A 107 13.14 8.34 -27.89
N TYR A 108 14.40 7.94 -27.83
CA TYR A 108 15.36 8.23 -28.87
C TYR A 108 14.91 7.69 -30.24
N VAL A 109 14.54 6.40 -30.28
CA VAL A 109 14.08 5.75 -31.53
C VAL A 109 12.78 6.39 -32.04
N GLN A 110 11.82 6.66 -31.19
CA GLN A 110 10.56 7.33 -31.55
C GLN A 110 10.76 8.75 -32.05
N GLY A 111 11.84 9.40 -31.65
CA GLY A 111 12.22 10.73 -32.12
C GLY A 111 12.89 10.79 -33.53
N LEU A 112 13.24 9.63 -34.12
CA LEU A 112 13.91 9.57 -35.45
C LEU A 112 12.93 9.72 -36.62
N THR A 113 12.00 10.66 -36.56
CA THR A 113 10.92 10.85 -37.53
C THR A 113 11.35 11.30 -38.89
N GLU A 114 12.54 11.91 -39.00
CA GLU A 114 13.09 12.44 -40.28
C GLU A 114 13.83 11.37 -41.11
N ILE A 115 14.10 10.18 -40.53
CA ILE A 115 14.83 9.12 -41.24
C ILE A 115 13.85 8.24 -41.99
N SER A 116 13.93 8.24 -43.33
CA SER A 116 13.07 7.41 -44.19
C SER A 116 13.75 6.16 -44.74
N ASP A 117 15.09 6.06 -44.68
CA ASP A 117 15.87 4.94 -45.16
C ASP A 117 16.24 3.98 -44.03
N SER A 118 15.85 2.70 -44.16
CA SER A 118 16.11 1.68 -43.13
C SER A 118 17.58 1.34 -42.92
N ALA A 119 18.42 1.47 -43.97
CA ALA A 119 19.84 1.17 -43.83
C ALA A 119 20.58 2.31 -43.14
N GLU A 120 20.16 3.55 -43.39
CA GLU A 120 20.63 4.72 -42.64
C GLU A 120 20.26 4.63 -41.15
N MET A 121 18.98 4.32 -40.88
CA MET A 121 18.50 4.08 -39.51
C MET A 121 19.33 2.99 -38.80
N GLY A 122 19.54 1.85 -39.43
CA GLY A 122 20.34 0.75 -38.88
C GLY A 122 21.76 1.17 -38.50
N LYS A 123 22.43 1.93 -39.36
CA LYS A 123 23.80 2.45 -39.09
C LYS A 123 23.80 3.42 -37.89
N LEU A 124 22.80 4.29 -37.82
CA LEU A 124 22.66 5.25 -36.73
C LEU A 124 22.42 4.50 -35.37
N LEU A 125 21.50 3.55 -35.35
CA LEU A 125 21.21 2.78 -34.17
C LEU A 125 22.43 2.00 -33.66
N GLU A 126 23.19 1.37 -34.55
CA GLU A 126 24.44 0.67 -34.16
C GLU A 126 25.47 1.62 -33.52
N LYS A 127 25.55 2.84 -34.00
CA LYS A 127 26.43 3.87 -33.44
C LYS A 127 26.01 4.35 -32.09
N GLU A 128 24.68 4.58 -31.90
CA GLU A 128 24.11 5.24 -30.72
C GLU A 128 23.73 4.25 -29.56
N LYS A 129 23.50 2.99 -29.87
CA LYS A 129 22.99 1.98 -28.88
C LYS A 129 23.78 1.90 -27.58
N LYS A 130 25.09 2.21 -27.63
CA LYS A 130 25.97 2.19 -26.44
C LYS A 130 25.54 3.20 -25.36
N ARG A 131 24.84 4.28 -25.75
CA ARG A 131 24.34 5.32 -24.82
C ARG A 131 23.31 4.76 -23.86
N PHE A 132 22.56 3.71 -24.27
CA PHE A 132 21.46 3.11 -23.52
C PHE A 132 21.87 1.80 -22.85
N ALA A 133 23.15 1.45 -22.90
CA ALA A 133 23.70 0.26 -22.26
C ALA A 133 23.64 0.38 -20.73
N GLY A 134 23.53 -0.76 -20.06
CA GLY A 134 23.50 -0.83 -18.60
C GLY A 134 24.00 -2.17 -18.07
N ALA A 135 23.41 -2.64 -17.00
CA ALA A 135 23.75 -3.88 -16.33
C ALA A 135 22.56 -4.86 -16.33
N GLU A 136 22.82 -6.10 -16.04
CA GLU A 136 21.79 -7.09 -15.73
C GLU A 136 21.41 -7.01 -14.25
N VAL A 137 20.16 -7.35 -13.92
CA VAL A 137 19.70 -7.43 -12.51
C VAL A 137 20.19 -8.73 -11.85
N GLN A 138 20.45 -9.78 -12.63
CA GLN A 138 21.00 -11.04 -12.14
C GLN A 138 22.33 -10.80 -11.40
N GLY A 139 22.46 -11.40 -10.21
CA GLY A 139 23.64 -11.26 -9.35
C GLY A 139 23.73 -9.91 -8.62
N LYS A 140 22.86 -8.93 -8.91
CA LYS A 140 22.75 -7.69 -8.14
C LYS A 140 22.03 -7.92 -6.82
N THR A 141 22.25 -7.06 -5.85
CA THR A 141 21.61 -7.14 -4.54
C THR A 141 20.42 -6.19 -4.48
N LEU A 142 19.21 -6.74 -4.21
CA LEU A 142 18.03 -5.96 -3.88
C LEU A 142 17.90 -5.82 -2.37
N GLY A 143 17.88 -4.59 -1.87
CA GLY A 143 17.54 -4.25 -0.50
C GLY A 143 16.04 -3.99 -0.39
N VAL A 144 15.33 -4.76 0.42
CA VAL A 144 13.88 -4.62 0.64
C VAL A 144 13.64 -4.04 2.03
N VAL A 145 13.14 -2.80 2.09
CA VAL A 145 12.82 -2.10 3.33
C VAL A 145 11.31 -2.18 3.60
N GLY A 146 10.94 -2.95 4.61
CA GLY A 146 9.56 -3.36 4.88
C GLY A 146 9.21 -4.67 4.16
N LEU A 147 8.91 -5.72 4.95
CA LEU A 147 8.62 -7.08 4.46
C LEU A 147 7.14 -7.46 4.68
N GLY A 148 6.24 -6.47 4.57
CA GLY A 148 4.81 -6.68 4.54
C GLY A 148 4.33 -7.35 3.24
N ALA A 149 3.04 -7.24 2.91
CA ALA A 149 2.43 -7.93 1.77
C ALA A 149 3.16 -7.70 0.43
N ILE A 150 3.57 -6.46 0.12
CA ILE A 150 4.28 -6.13 -1.13
C ILE A 150 5.75 -6.53 -1.02
N GLY A 151 6.43 -6.14 0.07
CA GLY A 151 7.86 -6.39 0.23
C GLY A 151 8.24 -7.87 0.21
N SER A 152 7.43 -8.74 0.84
CA SER A 152 7.66 -10.19 0.79
C SER A 152 7.46 -10.77 -0.62
N MET A 153 6.44 -10.30 -1.36
CA MET A 153 6.23 -10.73 -2.74
C MET A 153 7.37 -10.33 -3.67
N ILE A 154 7.86 -9.09 -3.56
CA ILE A 154 8.98 -8.63 -4.40
C ILE A 154 10.32 -9.28 -4.00
N ALA A 155 10.54 -9.53 -2.70
CA ALA A 155 11.72 -10.23 -2.22
C ALA A 155 11.80 -11.65 -2.83
N ASN A 156 10.69 -12.39 -2.80
CA ASN A 156 10.63 -13.73 -3.40
C ASN A 156 10.84 -13.68 -4.93
N LEU A 157 10.17 -12.75 -5.63
CA LEU A 157 10.30 -12.63 -7.08
C LEU A 157 11.70 -12.19 -7.52
N ALA A 158 12.37 -11.33 -6.74
CA ALA A 158 13.74 -10.94 -7.04
C ALA A 158 14.73 -12.12 -6.98
N LEU A 159 14.52 -13.08 -6.08
CA LEU A 159 15.29 -14.32 -6.07
C LEU A 159 15.10 -15.13 -7.36
N GLU A 160 13.87 -15.19 -7.91
CA GLU A 160 13.58 -15.86 -9.19
C GLU A 160 14.24 -15.13 -10.38
N LEU A 161 14.45 -13.81 -10.28
CA LEU A 161 15.24 -13.04 -11.26
C LEU A 161 16.76 -13.23 -11.09
N GLY A 162 17.21 -14.09 -10.16
CA GLY A 162 18.60 -14.35 -9.89
C GLY A 162 19.32 -13.23 -9.13
N MET A 163 18.58 -12.36 -8.44
CA MET A 163 19.15 -11.35 -7.56
C MET A 163 19.51 -11.94 -6.19
N ASN A 164 20.48 -11.35 -5.50
CA ASN A 164 20.64 -11.53 -4.07
C ASN A 164 19.63 -10.61 -3.35
N VAL A 165 19.00 -11.08 -2.28
CA VAL A 165 17.99 -10.28 -1.57
C VAL A 165 18.36 -10.14 -0.11
N VAL A 166 18.43 -8.90 0.35
CA VAL A 166 18.60 -8.52 1.76
C VAL A 166 17.37 -7.76 2.22
N GLY A 167 16.84 -8.11 3.39
CA GLY A 167 15.60 -7.54 3.89
C GLY A 167 15.73 -6.92 5.28
N TYR A 168 15.07 -5.79 5.52
CA TYR A 168 14.96 -5.15 6.82
C TYR A 168 13.53 -4.77 7.13
N ASP A 169 13.00 -5.29 8.22
CA ASP A 169 11.70 -4.92 8.79
C ASP A 169 11.75 -5.17 10.31
N PRO A 170 11.76 -4.10 11.14
CA PRO A 170 11.78 -4.24 12.59
C PRO A 170 10.45 -4.71 13.19
N ALA A 171 9.37 -4.73 12.41
CA ALA A 171 8.00 -5.02 12.85
C ALA A 171 7.32 -6.10 11.97
N ILE A 172 8.10 -6.99 11.37
CA ILE A 172 7.56 -8.06 10.52
C ILE A 172 6.55 -8.92 11.29
N SER A 173 5.37 -9.13 10.70
CA SER A 173 4.40 -10.05 11.28
C SER A 173 4.80 -11.51 11.07
N VAL A 174 4.29 -12.39 11.94
CA VAL A 174 4.51 -13.84 11.80
C VAL A 174 4.00 -14.33 10.45
N GLU A 175 2.83 -13.87 10.01
CA GLU A 175 2.21 -14.25 8.75
C GLU A 175 3.07 -13.82 7.54
N ALA A 176 3.65 -12.62 7.58
CA ALA A 176 4.55 -12.15 6.52
C ALA A 176 5.86 -12.96 6.49
N ALA A 177 6.41 -13.28 7.67
CA ALA A 177 7.62 -14.10 7.78
C ALA A 177 7.42 -15.52 7.23
N TRP A 178 6.24 -16.11 7.41
CA TRP A 178 5.90 -17.43 6.84
C TRP A 178 5.83 -17.44 5.30
N GLN A 179 5.60 -16.30 4.67
CA GLN A 179 5.54 -16.17 3.20
C GLN A 179 6.89 -15.86 2.57
N LEU A 180 7.87 -15.48 3.39
CA LEU A 180 9.19 -15.07 2.93
C LEU A 180 10.09 -16.30 2.70
N SER A 181 10.78 -16.33 1.55
CA SER A 181 11.79 -17.36 1.28
C SER A 181 12.93 -17.30 2.31
N SER A 182 13.40 -18.48 2.73
CA SER A 182 14.58 -18.59 3.60
C SER A 182 15.89 -18.12 2.94
N SER A 183 15.89 -17.88 1.63
CA SER A 183 17.02 -17.31 0.88
C SER A 183 17.10 -15.78 0.99
N VAL A 184 16.11 -15.12 1.59
CA VAL A 184 16.18 -13.68 1.90
C VAL A 184 17.03 -13.51 3.15
N GLU A 185 18.16 -12.82 3.01
CA GLU A 185 19.04 -12.55 4.12
C GLU A 185 18.48 -11.40 4.99
N ARG A 186 18.30 -11.66 6.27
CA ARG A 186 17.86 -10.64 7.21
C ARG A 186 18.98 -9.69 7.56
N MET A 187 18.70 -8.38 7.54
CA MET A 187 19.60 -7.33 8.01
C MET A 187 19.18 -6.83 9.39
N ASP A 188 20.16 -6.62 10.28
CA ASP A 188 19.89 -6.19 11.65
C ASP A 188 19.53 -4.70 11.76
N ASN A 189 19.97 -3.90 10.79
CA ASN A 189 19.67 -2.46 10.72
C ASN A 189 19.59 -1.99 9.26
N LEU A 190 19.01 -0.81 9.08
CA LEU A 190 18.81 -0.20 7.78
C LEU A 190 20.13 0.14 7.09
N GLU A 191 21.08 0.69 7.82
CA GLU A 191 22.37 1.14 7.30
C GLU A 191 23.15 -0.02 6.65
N ALA A 192 23.15 -1.20 7.27
CA ALA A 192 23.78 -2.38 6.73
C ALA A 192 23.11 -2.87 5.43
N LEU A 193 21.78 -2.76 5.32
CA LEU A 193 21.05 -3.05 4.08
C LEU A 193 21.47 -2.07 2.98
N LEU A 194 21.44 -0.76 3.28
CA LEU A 194 21.71 0.30 2.30
C LEU A 194 23.14 0.20 1.74
N ALA A 195 24.13 -0.14 2.59
CA ALA A 195 25.52 -0.30 2.17
C ALA A 195 25.74 -1.47 1.21
N ARG A 196 24.88 -2.51 1.25
CA ARG A 196 25.04 -3.72 0.43
C ARG A 196 24.24 -3.69 -0.86
N ALA A 197 23.14 -2.94 -0.89
CA ALA A 197 22.17 -2.98 -1.98
C ALA A 197 22.66 -2.24 -3.24
N ASP A 198 22.36 -2.81 -4.41
CA ASP A 198 22.47 -2.16 -5.72
C ASP A 198 21.14 -1.49 -6.12
N PHE A 199 20.03 -2.08 -5.67
CA PHE A 199 18.70 -1.49 -5.74
C PHE A 199 18.07 -1.54 -4.35
N ILE A 200 17.39 -0.47 -3.96
CA ILE A 200 16.66 -0.36 -2.70
C ILE A 200 15.18 -0.11 -3.01
N THR A 201 14.30 -0.95 -2.50
CA THR A 201 12.85 -0.78 -2.67
C THR A 201 12.16 -0.60 -1.32
N LEU A 202 11.26 0.40 -1.25
CA LEU A 202 10.64 0.85 0.00
C LEU A 202 9.19 0.38 0.07
N HIS A 203 8.83 -0.30 1.18
CA HIS A 203 7.50 -0.87 1.42
C HIS A 203 7.00 -0.63 2.84
N VAL A 204 7.37 0.48 3.42
CA VAL A 204 6.94 0.91 4.76
C VAL A 204 5.79 1.92 4.68
N PRO A 205 4.92 2.03 5.69
CA PRO A 205 3.89 3.06 5.75
C PRO A 205 4.50 4.44 6.01
N ALA A 206 3.80 5.51 5.61
CA ALA A 206 4.15 6.88 6.01
C ALA A 206 3.63 7.15 7.43
N ILE A 207 4.52 7.04 8.40
CA ILE A 207 4.28 7.33 9.82
C ILE A 207 5.43 8.20 10.36
N PRO A 208 5.33 8.81 11.54
CA PRO A 208 6.41 9.65 12.08
C PRO A 208 7.79 8.97 12.10
N ALA A 209 7.83 7.66 12.39
CA ALA A 209 9.08 6.89 12.45
C ALA A 209 9.72 6.61 11.07
N THR A 210 8.96 6.69 9.98
CA THR A 210 9.42 6.41 8.60
C THR A 210 9.49 7.66 7.73
N LYS A 211 9.07 8.81 8.27
CA LYS A 211 9.18 10.09 7.57
C LYS A 211 10.64 10.41 7.32
N HIS A 212 10.97 10.70 6.04
CA HIS A 212 12.33 10.93 5.59
C HIS A 212 13.31 9.84 6.06
N LEU A 213 12.87 8.58 6.00
CA LEU A 213 13.72 7.41 6.28
C LEU A 213 14.94 7.41 5.37
N ILE A 214 14.75 7.81 4.11
CA ILE A 214 15.83 8.10 3.16
C ILE A 214 16.10 9.60 3.18
N ASN A 215 17.27 9.95 3.65
CA ASN A 215 17.76 11.32 3.85
C ASN A 215 19.29 11.37 3.63
N SER A 216 19.90 12.54 3.73
CA SER A 216 21.34 12.75 3.50
C SER A 216 22.23 11.78 4.31
N LYS A 217 21.89 11.48 5.56
CA LYS A 217 22.65 10.57 6.41
C LYS A 217 22.60 9.13 5.89
N THR A 218 21.41 8.65 5.53
CA THR A 218 21.21 7.27 5.05
C THR A 218 21.74 7.10 3.62
N LEU A 219 21.65 8.15 2.77
CA LEU A 219 22.21 8.17 1.43
C LEU A 219 23.73 8.07 1.43
N ALA A 220 24.42 8.71 2.35
CA ALA A 220 25.89 8.71 2.44
C ALA A 220 26.51 7.31 2.61
N GLY A 221 25.75 6.35 3.13
CA GLY A 221 26.18 4.97 3.32
C GLY A 221 25.92 4.05 2.12
N MET A 222 25.30 4.52 1.06
CA MET A 222 24.92 3.72 -0.11
C MET A 222 26.09 3.58 -1.10
N LYS A 223 25.98 2.62 -2.03
CA LYS A 223 26.88 2.54 -3.18
C LYS A 223 26.62 3.69 -4.14
N ALA A 224 27.64 4.28 -4.72
CA ALA A 224 27.49 5.30 -5.77
C ALA A 224 26.73 4.77 -7.01
N THR A 225 26.66 3.48 -7.19
CA THR A 225 25.87 2.82 -8.24
C THR A 225 24.45 2.47 -7.84
N ALA A 226 24.07 2.70 -6.59
CA ALA A 226 22.77 2.32 -6.05
C ALA A 226 21.63 3.12 -6.66
N LYS A 227 20.50 2.48 -6.82
CA LYS A 227 19.23 3.09 -7.27
C LYS A 227 18.13 2.82 -6.28
N ILE A 228 17.33 3.84 -5.99
CA ILE A 228 16.23 3.77 -5.04
C ILE A 228 14.91 3.69 -5.81
N VAL A 229 14.03 2.77 -5.40
CA VAL A 229 12.67 2.60 -5.92
C VAL A 229 11.68 2.93 -4.82
N ASN A 230 10.87 3.96 -5.00
CA ASN A 230 9.85 4.37 -4.05
C ASN A 230 8.45 4.37 -4.70
N PHE A 231 7.71 3.30 -4.49
CA PHE A 231 6.30 3.18 -4.84
C PHE A 231 5.42 3.00 -3.58
N ALA A 232 5.97 3.35 -2.42
CA ALA A 232 5.25 3.29 -1.15
C ALA A 232 4.55 4.61 -0.84
N ARG A 233 5.30 5.66 -0.44
CA ARG A 233 4.76 6.99 -0.13
C ARG A 233 5.84 8.06 -0.32
N GLU A 234 5.41 9.26 -0.73
CA GLU A 234 6.29 10.42 -0.94
C GLU A 234 7.09 10.76 0.33
N GLU A 235 6.42 10.82 1.47
CA GLU A 235 6.96 11.30 2.74
C GLU A 235 8.10 10.45 3.31
N ILE A 236 8.32 9.24 2.77
CA ILE A 236 9.39 8.34 3.23
C ILE A 236 10.77 8.83 2.78
N VAL A 237 10.82 9.59 1.70
CA VAL A 237 12.04 10.06 1.07
C VAL A 237 12.12 11.59 1.16
N SER A 238 13.28 12.12 1.55
CA SER A 238 13.55 13.56 1.46
C SER A 238 13.93 13.90 0.02
N THR A 239 13.03 14.55 -0.73
CA THR A 239 13.28 14.93 -2.13
C THR A 239 14.51 15.83 -2.27
N ALA A 240 14.69 16.79 -1.38
CA ALA A 240 15.85 17.69 -1.40
C ALA A 240 17.16 16.91 -1.27
N ASP A 241 17.21 15.91 -0.35
CA ASP A 241 18.42 15.11 -0.13
C ASP A 241 18.67 14.15 -1.32
N ILE A 242 17.62 13.67 -1.99
CA ILE A 242 17.75 12.87 -3.23
C ILE A 242 18.36 13.71 -4.36
N VAL A 243 17.86 14.93 -4.56
CA VAL A 243 18.39 15.83 -5.61
C VAL A 243 19.86 16.11 -5.35
N ASP A 244 20.23 16.47 -4.12
CA ASP A 244 21.63 16.71 -3.74
C ASP A 244 22.51 15.46 -3.93
N ALA A 245 22.02 14.28 -3.54
CA ALA A 245 22.74 13.02 -3.70
C ALA A 245 22.97 12.64 -5.17
N LEU A 246 22.00 12.89 -6.04
CA LEU A 246 22.13 12.68 -7.49
C LEU A 246 23.12 13.68 -8.10
N ASP A 247 23.03 14.95 -7.74
CA ASP A 247 23.92 16.00 -8.25
C ASP A 247 25.39 15.78 -7.86
N ASN A 248 25.62 15.20 -6.68
CA ASN A 248 26.96 14.87 -6.18
C ASN A 248 27.41 13.44 -6.49
N GLY A 249 26.63 12.65 -7.24
CA GLY A 249 26.97 11.27 -7.61
C GLY A 249 27.06 10.30 -6.41
N VAL A 250 26.37 10.58 -5.32
CA VAL A 250 26.27 9.72 -4.13
C VAL A 250 25.47 8.46 -4.45
N ILE A 251 24.44 8.58 -5.30
CA ILE A 251 23.66 7.48 -5.85
C ILE A 251 23.50 7.63 -7.36
N ALA A 252 23.17 6.54 -8.06
CA ALA A 252 23.07 6.52 -9.52
C ALA A 252 21.65 6.79 -10.06
N GLY A 253 20.61 6.78 -9.22
CA GLY A 253 19.27 7.03 -9.72
C GLY A 253 18.16 6.90 -8.70
N TYR A 254 17.02 7.51 -9.05
CA TYR A 254 15.79 7.44 -8.27
C TYR A 254 14.61 7.10 -9.18
N ILE A 255 13.78 6.15 -8.75
CA ILE A 255 12.61 5.70 -9.50
C ILE A 255 11.41 5.83 -8.56
N THR A 256 10.42 6.62 -8.94
CA THR A 256 9.32 6.91 -8.02
C THR A 256 7.98 7.10 -8.72
N ASP A 257 6.92 6.77 -8.00
CA ASP A 257 5.52 7.00 -8.37
C ASP A 257 4.98 8.33 -7.79
N PHE A 258 5.90 9.15 -7.21
CA PHE A 258 5.57 10.43 -6.56
C PHE A 258 6.41 11.55 -7.18
N PRO A 259 6.00 12.07 -8.37
CA PRO A 259 6.73 13.15 -9.05
C PRO A 259 6.61 14.47 -8.29
N THR A 260 7.74 15.16 -8.16
CA THR A 260 7.79 16.54 -7.66
C THR A 260 8.48 17.45 -8.70
N PRO A 261 8.24 18.78 -8.69
CA PRO A 261 8.83 19.69 -9.67
C PRO A 261 10.36 19.61 -9.76
N GLU A 262 11.03 19.37 -8.63
CA GLU A 262 12.50 19.32 -8.54
C GLU A 262 13.10 18.09 -9.27
N LEU A 263 12.30 17.06 -9.50
CA LEU A 263 12.71 15.82 -10.15
C LEU A 263 12.47 15.82 -11.66
N LEU A 264 11.71 16.81 -12.19
CA LEU A 264 11.35 16.87 -13.59
C LEU A 264 12.57 17.12 -14.48
N GLY A 265 12.60 16.50 -15.67
CA GLY A 265 13.62 16.69 -16.69
C GLY A 265 14.98 16.05 -16.40
N ARG A 266 15.12 15.31 -15.31
CA ARG A 266 16.35 14.60 -14.93
C ARG A 266 16.46 13.24 -15.64
N SER A 267 17.61 12.96 -16.23
CA SER A 267 17.89 11.68 -16.90
C SER A 267 18.23 10.53 -15.92
N ASP A 268 18.60 10.85 -14.68
CA ASP A 268 18.90 9.93 -13.60
C ASP A 268 17.67 9.59 -12.72
N VAL A 269 16.48 10.10 -13.12
CA VAL A 269 15.21 9.88 -12.41
C VAL A 269 14.15 9.32 -13.37
N LEU A 270 13.45 8.27 -12.95
CA LEU A 270 12.26 7.75 -13.62
C LEU A 270 11.02 8.11 -12.79
N LEU A 271 10.13 8.89 -13.39
CA LEU A 271 8.91 9.38 -12.73
C LEU A 271 7.67 8.71 -13.32
N MET A 272 6.76 8.29 -12.45
CA MET A 272 5.47 7.72 -12.82
C MET A 272 4.34 8.50 -12.12
N PRO A 273 3.12 8.55 -12.69
CA PRO A 273 2.04 9.41 -12.19
C PRO A 273 1.15 8.69 -11.17
N HIS A 274 1.73 8.05 -10.15
CA HIS A 274 1.06 7.31 -9.07
C HIS A 274 0.17 6.17 -9.60
N ILE A 275 0.75 5.32 -10.43
CA ILE A 275 0.05 4.21 -11.10
C ILE A 275 0.31 2.83 -10.47
N GLY A 276 1.02 2.76 -9.34
CA GLY A 276 1.38 1.49 -8.70
C GLY A 276 0.21 0.54 -8.44
N ALA A 277 -1.00 1.07 -8.21
CA ALA A 277 -2.21 0.27 -8.00
C ALA A 277 -3.27 0.47 -9.10
N SER A 278 -2.90 1.06 -10.24
CA SER A 278 -3.85 1.42 -11.29
C SER A 278 -4.00 0.31 -12.33
N THR A 279 -4.45 -0.87 -11.89
CA THR A 279 -4.87 -1.98 -12.74
C THR A 279 -6.31 -2.37 -12.43
N GLU A 280 -7.02 -2.93 -13.40
CA GLU A 280 -8.40 -3.39 -13.24
C GLU A 280 -8.50 -4.41 -12.10
N GLU A 281 -7.58 -5.38 -12.05
CA GLU A 281 -7.54 -6.40 -11.01
C GLU A 281 -7.29 -5.84 -9.61
N ALA A 282 -6.42 -4.84 -9.49
CA ALA A 282 -6.17 -4.19 -8.19
C ALA A 282 -7.42 -3.46 -7.69
N GLU A 283 -8.14 -2.77 -8.59
CA GLU A 283 -9.40 -2.10 -8.26
C GLU A 283 -10.48 -3.09 -7.85
N GLU A 284 -10.62 -4.19 -8.58
CA GLU A 284 -11.54 -5.28 -8.28
C GLU A 284 -11.24 -5.92 -6.92
N ASN A 285 -9.99 -6.30 -6.68
CA ASN A 285 -9.56 -6.92 -5.43
C ASN A 285 -9.79 -5.99 -4.23
N CYS A 286 -9.50 -4.70 -4.39
CA CYS A 286 -9.80 -3.71 -3.35
C CYS A 286 -11.30 -3.59 -3.08
N ALA A 287 -12.13 -3.53 -4.11
CA ALA A 287 -13.58 -3.43 -3.97
C ALA A 287 -14.18 -4.69 -3.31
N VAL A 288 -13.74 -5.88 -3.72
CA VAL A 288 -14.17 -7.17 -3.13
C VAL A 288 -13.77 -7.26 -1.65
N MET A 289 -12.51 -6.92 -1.33
CA MET A 289 -12.04 -6.96 0.06
C MET A 289 -12.80 -5.96 0.93
N ALA A 290 -13.02 -4.73 0.45
CA ALA A 290 -13.76 -3.70 1.18
C ALA A 290 -15.21 -4.12 1.44
N ALA A 291 -15.91 -4.65 0.43
CA ALA A 291 -17.27 -5.16 0.56
C ALA A 291 -17.34 -6.31 1.58
N ASN A 292 -16.47 -7.30 1.49
CA ASN A 292 -16.44 -8.43 2.42
C ASN A 292 -16.20 -8.01 3.87
N GLN A 293 -15.30 -7.04 4.11
CA GLN A 293 -15.02 -6.51 5.45
C GLN A 293 -16.23 -5.76 6.01
N LEU A 294 -16.88 -4.95 5.17
CA LEU A 294 -18.06 -4.19 5.57
C LEU A 294 -19.22 -5.13 5.92
N MET A 295 -19.47 -6.16 5.12
CA MET A 295 -20.49 -7.18 5.42
C MET A 295 -20.16 -7.94 6.71
N ASP A 296 -18.93 -8.42 6.88
CA ASP A 296 -18.55 -9.17 8.09
C ASP A 296 -18.71 -8.32 9.36
N PHE A 297 -18.46 -7.01 9.24
CA PHE A 297 -18.71 -6.09 10.35
C PHE A 297 -20.20 -5.86 10.61
N LEU A 298 -21.00 -5.55 9.60
CA LEU A 298 -22.43 -5.26 9.75
C LEU A 298 -23.21 -6.50 10.23
N GLU A 299 -22.88 -7.69 9.74
CA GLU A 299 -23.55 -8.92 10.08
C GLU A 299 -23.05 -9.56 11.39
N ASN A 300 -21.74 -9.45 11.64
CA ASN A 300 -21.07 -10.20 12.69
C ASN A 300 -20.33 -9.34 13.72
N GLY A 301 -20.15 -8.03 13.50
CA GLY A 301 -19.33 -7.17 14.36
C GLY A 301 -17.84 -7.53 14.35
N ASN A 302 -17.38 -8.32 13.39
CA ASN A 302 -15.97 -8.64 13.25
C ASN A 302 -15.21 -7.45 12.65
N ILE A 303 -14.03 -7.16 13.17
CA ILE A 303 -13.17 -6.06 12.69
C ILE A 303 -11.85 -6.65 12.18
N ARG A 304 -11.62 -6.48 10.87
CA ARG A 304 -10.36 -6.82 10.20
C ARG A 304 -9.87 -5.61 9.41
N ASN A 305 -8.56 -5.38 9.40
CA ASN A 305 -7.94 -4.27 8.65
C ASN A 305 -8.56 -2.90 8.95
N SER A 306 -9.06 -2.68 10.18
CA SER A 306 -9.48 -1.36 10.59
C SER A 306 -8.26 -0.50 10.92
N VAL A 307 -8.32 0.78 10.51
CA VAL A 307 -7.27 1.75 10.78
C VAL A 307 -7.45 2.48 12.12
N ASN A 308 -8.62 2.37 12.74
CA ASN A 308 -8.96 3.08 13.97
C ASN A 308 -9.45 2.19 15.13
N TYR A 309 -9.82 0.95 14.87
CA TYR A 309 -10.25 -0.01 15.91
C TYR A 309 -9.33 -1.22 15.97
N PRO A 310 -9.21 -1.89 17.12
CA PRO A 310 -8.42 -3.11 17.24
C PRO A 310 -9.06 -4.25 16.44
N GLN A 311 -8.23 -5.13 15.92
CA GLN A 311 -8.72 -6.33 15.25
C GLN A 311 -9.44 -7.24 16.25
N ILE A 312 -10.69 -7.60 15.95
CA ILE A 312 -11.51 -8.49 16.75
C ILE A 312 -12.27 -9.45 15.84
N LYS A 313 -12.30 -10.71 16.22
CA LYS A 313 -13.03 -11.77 15.51
C LYS A 313 -13.60 -12.75 16.52
N MET A 314 -14.88 -13.07 16.35
CA MET A 314 -15.56 -14.12 17.07
C MET A 314 -16.39 -14.93 16.08
N ALA A 315 -16.28 -16.27 16.11
CA ALA A 315 -17.10 -17.13 15.26
C ALA A 315 -18.57 -17.09 15.70
N ARG A 316 -19.51 -17.25 14.76
CA ARG A 316 -20.93 -17.43 15.08
C ARG A 316 -21.14 -18.85 15.61
N ASN A 317 -21.78 -18.95 16.77
CA ASN A 317 -22.12 -20.21 17.43
C ASN A 317 -23.62 -20.33 17.76
N GLY A 318 -24.49 -19.58 17.06
CA GLY A 318 -25.90 -19.37 17.40
C GLY A 318 -26.08 -18.23 18.40
N GLY A 319 -27.28 -18.01 18.86
CA GLY A 319 -27.59 -16.96 19.84
C GLY A 319 -27.52 -15.52 19.28
N THR A 320 -27.75 -14.58 20.17
CA THR A 320 -27.71 -13.14 19.89
C THR A 320 -26.31 -12.61 20.14
N ARG A 321 -25.80 -11.80 19.21
CA ARG A 321 -24.53 -11.08 19.36
C ARG A 321 -24.81 -9.61 19.64
N ILE A 322 -24.18 -9.10 20.68
CA ILE A 322 -24.16 -7.67 21.01
C ILE A 322 -22.72 -7.19 20.77
N THR A 323 -22.57 -6.14 19.97
CA THR A 323 -21.30 -5.46 19.75
C THR A 323 -21.45 -4.00 20.17
N PHE A 324 -20.46 -3.48 20.85
CA PHE A 324 -20.39 -2.08 21.22
C PHE A 324 -18.95 -1.58 21.20
N SER A 325 -18.79 -0.31 20.88
CA SER A 325 -17.52 0.41 21.01
C SER A 325 -17.65 1.49 22.09
N ASN A 326 -16.59 1.67 22.85
CA ASN A 326 -16.56 2.63 23.94
C ASN A 326 -15.16 3.24 24.10
N ARG A 327 -15.08 4.37 24.78
CA ARG A 327 -13.80 4.88 25.26
C ARG A 327 -13.21 3.92 26.27
N ASN A 328 -11.88 3.69 26.18
CA ASN A 328 -11.18 2.80 27.11
C ASN A 328 -11.04 3.47 28.48
N VAL A 329 -12.11 3.45 29.26
CA VAL A 329 -12.15 4.02 30.62
C VAL A 329 -12.58 2.94 31.62
N PRO A 330 -12.16 3.07 32.91
CA PRO A 330 -12.54 2.10 33.94
C PRO A 330 -14.06 1.91 34.08
N LYS A 331 -14.46 0.72 34.52
CA LYS A 331 -15.85 0.32 34.86
C LYS A 331 -16.81 0.06 33.70
N VAL A 332 -16.51 0.43 32.44
CA VAL A 332 -17.46 0.25 31.30
C VAL A 332 -17.86 -1.24 31.17
N LEU A 333 -16.86 -2.13 31.11
CA LEU A 333 -17.14 -3.57 30.98
C LEU A 333 -17.99 -4.12 32.13
N GLY A 334 -17.65 -3.75 33.37
CA GLY A 334 -18.42 -4.14 34.55
C GLY A 334 -19.87 -3.66 34.50
N SER A 335 -20.08 -2.40 34.08
CA SER A 335 -21.44 -1.85 33.93
C SER A 335 -22.26 -2.58 32.88
N VAL A 336 -21.67 -2.91 31.73
CA VAL A 336 -22.35 -3.68 30.67
C VAL A 336 -22.73 -5.07 31.15
N LEU A 337 -21.80 -5.78 31.82
CA LEU A 337 -22.07 -7.13 32.36
C LEU A 337 -23.15 -7.09 33.45
N SER A 338 -23.20 -6.06 34.30
CA SER A 338 -24.28 -5.90 35.28
C SER A 338 -25.63 -5.73 34.61
N ILE A 339 -25.73 -4.89 33.57
CA ILE A 339 -26.99 -4.70 32.82
C ILE A 339 -27.48 -6.01 32.21
N LEU A 340 -26.56 -6.82 31.63
CA LEU A 340 -26.91 -8.12 31.07
C LEU A 340 -27.40 -9.10 32.15
N ALA A 341 -26.72 -9.13 33.30
CA ALA A 341 -27.12 -9.97 34.44
C ALA A 341 -28.46 -9.56 35.01
N ASP A 342 -28.72 -8.26 35.20
CA ASP A 342 -30.00 -7.72 35.70
C ASP A 342 -31.15 -7.97 34.69
N SER A 343 -30.82 -8.18 33.42
CA SER A 343 -31.76 -8.58 32.37
C SER A 343 -31.91 -10.08 32.19
N GLU A 344 -31.36 -10.87 33.11
CA GLU A 344 -31.36 -12.36 33.09
C GLU A 344 -30.74 -12.97 31.83
N LEU A 345 -29.81 -12.24 31.18
CA LEU A 345 -29.10 -12.68 29.97
C LEU A 345 -27.79 -13.40 30.35
N ASN A 346 -27.65 -14.65 29.89
CA ASN A 346 -26.43 -15.40 30.05
C ASN A 346 -25.42 -15.10 28.96
N VAL A 347 -24.20 -14.73 29.35
CA VAL A 347 -23.08 -14.49 28.42
C VAL A 347 -22.37 -15.82 28.16
N VAL A 348 -22.49 -16.35 26.94
CA VAL A 348 -21.88 -17.61 26.50
C VAL A 348 -20.43 -17.45 26.14
N ASP A 349 -20.10 -16.34 25.48
CA ASP A 349 -18.74 -16.01 25.02
C ASP A 349 -18.55 -14.50 24.96
N MET A 350 -17.34 -14.01 25.18
CA MET A 350 -17.03 -12.60 25.17
C MET A 350 -15.60 -12.36 24.71
N VAL A 351 -15.45 -11.40 23.79
CA VAL A 351 -14.14 -10.86 23.38
C VAL A 351 -14.12 -9.36 23.62
N ASN A 352 -13.13 -8.87 24.34
CA ASN A 352 -12.88 -7.46 24.55
C ASN A 352 -11.45 -7.12 24.14
N LYS A 353 -11.28 -6.05 23.36
CA LYS A 353 -9.96 -5.55 22.95
C LYS A 353 -9.93 -4.02 22.99
N SER A 354 -8.82 -3.49 23.48
CA SER A 354 -8.50 -2.07 23.43
C SER A 354 -7.42 -1.79 22.39
N ARG A 355 -7.45 -0.60 21.84
CA ARG A 355 -6.31 -0.02 21.14
C ARG A 355 -5.57 0.87 22.16
N ASN A 356 -4.28 0.61 22.36
CA ASN A 356 -3.42 1.39 23.25
C ASN A 356 -3.09 2.76 22.62
#